data_a3d17e01919f5dfb70efc4993b1ff72f
#
_entry.id   a3d17e01919f5dfb70efc4993b1ff72f
#
_cell.length_a   1.000
_cell.length_b   1.000
_cell.length_c   1.000
_cell.angle_alpha   90.00
_cell.angle_beta   90.00
_cell.angle_gamma   90.00
#
_symmetry.space_group_name_H-M   'P 1'
#
loop_
_entity.id
_entity.type
_entity.pdbx_description
1 polymer ?
#
loop_
_entity_poly.entity_id
_entity_poly.type
_entity_poly.pdbx_seq_one_letter_code
_entity_poly.pdbx_strand_id
1 'polypeptide(L)'
;MAAGKVKTGYSLPYVALYSATGTTVSYTSGQKLARGVEASYDVETSDDNNFYADSIEAENDSGTFKSGTLNLTVDGLKTAAEKLIMGLPTATEAGLIAYGDSQAIPDCGVGFIYRFMSDGVTSYTPMIFPRVKFSQISESGATQEDAIDWQTQELTAEIKRAEDTNRTWKYVGEEVSTEAAAEAVIKTFLGITSA
;
A
#
# COMPACT_ATOMS: atom_id res chain seq x y z
N MET A 1 27.44 -19.33 9.75
CA MET A 1 26.62 -18.92 8.57
C MET A 1 25.73 -17.78 9.02
N ALA A 2 25.64 -16.69 8.27
CA ALA A 2 24.70 -15.63 8.61
C ALA A 2 23.27 -16.22 8.54
N ALA A 3 22.49 -16.10 9.60
CA ALA A 3 21.10 -16.54 9.60
C ALA A 3 20.28 -15.63 8.66
N GLY A 4 19.36 -16.26 7.92
CA GLY A 4 18.38 -15.52 7.15
C GLY A 4 17.37 -14.84 8.06
N LYS A 5 16.72 -13.78 7.60
CA LYS A 5 15.59 -13.19 8.33
C LYS A 5 14.26 -13.71 7.82
N VAL A 6 13.39 -14.10 8.74
CA VAL A 6 12.06 -14.62 8.43
C VAL A 6 11.00 -13.54 8.67
N LYS A 7 10.12 -13.34 7.70
CA LYS A 7 8.96 -12.45 7.87
C LYS A 7 7.97 -13.11 8.82
N THR A 8 7.62 -12.44 9.91
CA THR A 8 6.75 -12.98 10.97
C THR A 8 5.45 -12.21 11.15
N GLY A 9 5.28 -11.07 10.47
CA GLY A 9 4.05 -10.31 10.59
C GLY A 9 3.99 -9.09 9.70
N TYR A 10 2.79 -8.53 9.65
CA TYR A 10 2.41 -7.30 8.99
C TYR A 10 1.53 -6.49 9.93
N SER A 11 1.71 -5.19 9.97
CA SER A 11 0.96 -4.32 10.86
C SER A 11 0.85 -2.89 10.38
N LEU A 12 -0.06 -2.15 11.00
CA LEU A 12 -0.20 -0.69 10.93
C LEU A 12 -0.27 -0.13 9.50
N PRO A 13 -1.24 -0.57 8.66
CA PRO A 13 -1.46 0.07 7.37
C PRO A 13 -1.99 1.50 7.52
N TYR A 14 -1.29 2.44 6.90
CA TYR A 14 -1.62 3.86 6.78
C TYR A 14 -1.89 4.22 5.34
N VAL A 15 -2.78 5.18 5.13
CA VAL A 15 -3.13 5.72 3.81
C VAL A 15 -3.21 7.24 3.87
N ALA A 16 -2.83 7.91 2.79
CA ALA A 16 -3.00 9.35 2.60
C ALA A 16 -3.31 9.66 1.14
N LEU A 17 -4.04 10.73 0.87
CA LEU A 17 -4.30 11.19 -0.50
C LEU A 17 -3.00 11.68 -1.13
N TYR A 18 -2.73 11.18 -2.33
CA TYR A 18 -1.59 11.57 -3.14
C TYR A 18 -1.92 12.80 -3.98
N SER A 19 -1.00 13.72 -4.05
CA SER A 19 -1.03 14.86 -4.97
C SER A 19 0.36 15.15 -5.50
N ALA A 20 0.46 15.58 -6.76
CA ALA A 20 1.72 15.97 -7.34
C ALA A 20 1.58 17.30 -8.09
N THR A 21 2.58 18.14 -7.99
CA THR A 21 2.72 19.37 -8.76
C THR A 21 4.12 19.40 -9.37
N GLY A 22 4.20 19.12 -10.67
CA GLY A 22 5.46 18.82 -11.33
C GLY A 22 6.10 17.58 -10.74
N THR A 23 7.33 17.68 -10.23
CA THR A 23 8.05 16.58 -9.58
C THR A 23 7.92 16.57 -8.05
N THR A 24 7.14 17.49 -7.49
CA THR A 24 6.92 17.57 -6.04
C THR A 24 5.69 16.77 -5.65
N VAL A 25 5.90 15.71 -4.88
CA VAL A 25 4.84 14.86 -4.32
C VAL A 25 4.47 15.34 -2.93
N SER A 26 3.18 15.35 -2.62
CA SER A 26 2.65 15.68 -1.31
C SER A 26 1.50 14.76 -0.92
N TYR A 27 1.27 14.65 0.38
CA TYR A 27 0.22 13.80 0.95
C TYR A 27 -0.66 14.61 1.88
N THR A 28 -1.96 14.34 1.85
CA THR A 28 -2.95 14.99 2.70
C THR A 28 -3.95 13.98 3.28
N SER A 29 -4.66 14.37 4.32
CA SER A 29 -5.71 13.55 4.95
C SER A 29 -5.23 12.17 5.40
N GLY A 30 -3.95 12.06 5.76
CA GLY A 30 -3.36 10.79 6.16
C GLY A 30 -3.98 10.23 7.43
N GLN A 31 -4.29 8.94 7.41
CA GLN A 31 -4.89 8.22 8.54
C GLN A 31 -4.54 6.74 8.54
N LYS A 32 -4.79 6.09 9.67
CA LYS A 32 -4.71 4.63 9.76
C LYS A 32 -5.85 4.00 8.97
N LEU A 33 -5.52 3.06 8.09
CA LEU A 33 -6.50 2.39 7.23
C LEU A 33 -7.41 1.47 8.07
N ALA A 34 -6.79 0.49 8.76
CA ALA A 34 -7.46 -0.49 9.62
C ALA A 34 -6.41 -1.25 10.43
N ARG A 35 -6.75 -2.40 11.03
CA ARG A 35 -5.76 -3.35 11.53
C ARG A 35 -5.39 -4.32 10.41
N GLY A 36 -4.09 -4.52 10.19
CA GLY A 36 -3.59 -5.39 9.14
C GLY A 36 -3.68 -6.87 9.53
N VAL A 37 -4.10 -7.70 8.58
CA VAL A 37 -4.13 -9.17 8.68
C VAL A 37 -3.09 -9.77 7.75
N GLU A 38 -3.08 -9.38 6.48
CA GLU A 38 -2.12 -9.84 5.48
C GLU A 38 -1.80 -8.72 4.47
N ALA A 39 -0.58 -8.74 3.92
CA ALA A 39 -0.18 -7.88 2.81
C ALA A 39 0.70 -8.64 1.84
N SER A 40 0.38 -8.53 0.57
CA SER A 40 1.18 -9.05 -0.54
C SER A 40 1.22 -8.05 -1.68
N TYR A 41 2.25 -8.13 -2.49
CA TYR A 41 2.33 -7.35 -3.72
C TYR A 41 3.05 -8.15 -4.80
N ASP A 42 2.61 -7.98 -6.02
CA ASP A 42 3.22 -8.53 -7.22
C ASP A 42 3.61 -7.39 -8.16
N VAL A 43 4.72 -7.57 -8.86
CA VAL A 43 5.26 -6.55 -9.77
C VAL A 43 5.57 -7.20 -11.11
N GLU A 44 5.07 -6.59 -12.16
CA GLU A 44 5.42 -6.91 -13.53
C GLU A 44 6.55 -5.99 -14.00
N THR A 45 7.54 -6.58 -14.63
CA THR A 45 8.63 -5.87 -15.30
C THR A 45 8.37 -5.82 -16.81
N SER A 46 9.04 -4.88 -17.50
CA SER A 46 9.04 -4.88 -18.96
C SER A 46 9.66 -6.17 -19.49
N ASP A 47 9.16 -6.61 -20.64
CA ASP A 47 9.78 -7.70 -21.40
C ASP A 47 11.20 -7.29 -21.81
N ASP A 48 12.08 -8.29 -21.92
CA ASP A 48 13.43 -8.10 -22.40
C ASP A 48 13.40 -7.62 -23.87
N ASN A 49 14.04 -6.51 -24.12
CA ASN A 49 14.22 -5.98 -25.48
C ASN A 49 15.70 -6.10 -25.85
N ASN A 50 16.01 -7.23 -26.49
CA ASN A 50 17.37 -7.54 -26.88
C ASN A 50 17.71 -6.95 -28.26
N PHE A 51 18.75 -6.16 -28.30
CA PHE A 51 19.33 -5.70 -29.57
C PHE A 51 20.44 -6.65 -30.02
N TYR A 52 20.32 -7.18 -31.23
CA TYR A 52 21.31 -8.07 -31.83
C TYR A 52 22.10 -7.32 -32.91
N ALA A 53 23.43 -7.40 -32.83
CA ALA A 53 24.34 -6.96 -33.86
C ALA A 53 25.29 -8.13 -34.22
N ASP A 54 25.53 -8.36 -35.52
CA ASP A 54 26.35 -9.47 -36.02
C ASP A 54 25.93 -10.85 -35.47
N SER A 55 24.62 -11.08 -35.27
CA SER A 55 24.04 -12.28 -34.69
C SER A 55 24.45 -12.57 -33.25
N ILE A 56 24.96 -11.57 -32.55
CA ILE A 56 25.30 -11.61 -31.11
C ILE A 56 24.41 -10.61 -30.40
N GLU A 57 23.91 -10.98 -29.18
CA GLU A 57 23.21 -10.05 -28.30
C GLU A 57 24.19 -8.97 -27.85
N ALA A 58 23.97 -7.75 -28.34
CA ALA A 58 24.85 -6.62 -28.07
C ALA A 58 24.37 -5.75 -26.91
N GLU A 59 23.06 -5.59 -26.77
CA GLU A 59 22.43 -4.80 -25.69
C GLU A 59 21.13 -5.47 -25.25
N ASN A 60 20.81 -5.34 -23.96
CA ASN A 60 19.56 -5.81 -23.36
C ASN A 60 18.96 -4.71 -22.49
N ASP A 61 17.74 -4.28 -22.80
CA ASP A 61 16.94 -3.38 -21.95
C ASP A 61 15.82 -4.18 -21.30
N SER A 62 16.06 -4.60 -20.07
CA SER A 62 15.13 -5.46 -19.32
C SER A 62 14.91 -4.99 -17.88
N GLY A 63 13.83 -5.44 -17.28
CA GLY A 63 13.61 -5.35 -15.84
C GLY A 63 13.11 -4.01 -15.32
N THR A 64 12.64 -3.10 -16.18
CA THR A 64 12.02 -1.87 -15.67
C THR A 64 10.60 -2.16 -15.15
N PHE A 65 10.21 -1.52 -14.04
CA PHE A 65 8.85 -1.63 -13.49
C PHE A 65 7.81 -1.28 -14.58
N LYS A 66 6.81 -2.13 -14.78
CA LYS A 66 5.70 -1.92 -15.73
C LYS A 66 4.41 -1.59 -14.99
N SER A 67 3.99 -2.49 -14.15
CA SER A 67 2.80 -2.40 -13.32
C SER A 67 2.98 -3.23 -12.05
N GLY A 68 2.06 -3.09 -11.10
CA GLY A 68 2.04 -3.95 -9.92
C GLY A 68 0.68 -3.92 -9.24
N THR A 69 0.43 -4.94 -8.47
CA THR A 69 -0.78 -5.09 -7.66
C THR A 69 -0.40 -5.22 -6.20
N LEU A 70 -1.04 -4.43 -5.35
CA LEU A 70 -0.94 -4.49 -3.90
C LEU A 70 -2.24 -5.06 -3.36
N ASN A 71 -2.16 -6.15 -2.61
CA ASN A 71 -3.29 -6.75 -1.91
C ASN A 71 -3.10 -6.58 -0.41
N LEU A 72 -4.10 -6.02 0.25
CA LEU A 72 -4.13 -5.80 1.69
C LEU A 72 -5.37 -6.47 2.27
N THR A 73 -5.20 -7.35 3.24
CA THR A 73 -6.29 -7.89 4.04
C THR A 73 -6.32 -7.17 5.39
N VAL A 74 -7.46 -6.66 5.75
CA VAL A 74 -7.68 -5.89 6.98
C VAL A 74 -8.88 -6.44 7.75
N ASP A 75 -8.98 -6.08 9.03
CA ASP A 75 -10.08 -6.50 9.91
C ASP A 75 -11.43 -5.81 9.62
N GLY A 76 -11.44 -4.83 8.74
CA GLY A 76 -12.60 -4.06 8.31
C GLY A 76 -12.31 -2.57 8.28
N LEU A 77 -12.86 -1.89 7.30
CA LEU A 77 -12.68 -0.46 7.11
C LEU A 77 -13.62 0.35 7.99
N LYS A 78 -13.09 1.45 8.52
CA LYS A 78 -13.95 2.50 9.07
C LYS A 78 -14.45 3.37 7.92
N THR A 79 -15.67 3.88 8.07
CA THR A 79 -16.33 4.78 7.11
C THR A 79 -15.42 5.93 6.63
N ALA A 80 -14.59 6.49 7.51
CA ALA A 80 -13.67 7.57 7.15
C ALA A 80 -12.57 7.11 6.18
N ALA A 81 -12.00 5.94 6.43
CA ALA A 81 -10.96 5.35 5.56
C ALA A 81 -11.54 4.94 4.22
N GLU A 82 -12.72 4.34 4.22
CA GLU A 82 -13.45 3.96 3.02
C GLU A 82 -13.76 5.17 2.12
N LYS A 83 -14.32 6.25 2.70
CA LYS A 83 -14.56 7.51 1.99
C LYS A 83 -13.28 8.06 1.34
N LEU A 84 -12.17 8.00 2.05
CA LEU A 84 -10.90 8.52 1.58
C LEU A 84 -10.38 7.72 0.38
N ILE A 85 -10.31 6.39 0.49
CA ILE A 85 -9.73 5.54 -0.57
C ILE A 85 -10.65 5.40 -1.78
N MET A 86 -11.98 5.51 -1.59
CA MET A 86 -12.95 5.43 -2.66
C MET A 86 -13.31 6.79 -3.27
N GLY A 87 -12.83 7.89 -2.71
CA GLY A 87 -13.13 9.23 -3.22
C GLY A 87 -14.62 9.58 -3.14
N LEU A 88 -15.29 9.12 -2.08
CA LEU A 88 -16.73 9.30 -1.95
C LEU A 88 -17.07 10.70 -1.44
N PRO A 89 -18.07 11.36 -2.01
CA PRO A 89 -18.52 12.65 -1.56
C PRO A 89 -19.10 12.57 -0.14
N THR A 90 -19.14 13.70 0.54
CA THR A 90 -19.89 13.80 1.80
C THR A 90 -21.37 13.52 1.50
N ALA A 91 -21.96 12.55 2.21
CA ALA A 91 -23.35 12.24 2.02
C ALA A 91 -24.26 13.45 2.31
N THR A 92 -25.27 13.62 1.50
CA THR A 92 -26.29 14.65 1.72
C THR A 92 -27.24 14.29 2.87
N GLU A 93 -27.31 13.00 3.21
CA GLU A 93 -28.11 12.47 4.33
C GLU A 93 -27.22 11.99 5.46
N ALA A 94 -27.62 12.30 6.69
CA ALA A 94 -26.80 11.99 7.87
C ALA A 94 -26.55 10.48 8.02
N GLY A 95 -25.28 10.11 8.07
CA GLY A 95 -24.83 8.74 8.33
C GLY A 95 -24.76 7.82 7.12
N LEU A 96 -25.15 8.27 5.92
CA LEU A 96 -25.06 7.48 4.70
C LEU A 96 -23.84 7.85 3.86
N ILE A 97 -23.30 6.87 3.16
CA ILE A 97 -22.29 7.05 2.10
C ILE A 97 -22.98 6.78 0.77
N ALA A 98 -22.85 7.71 -0.17
CA ALA A 98 -23.42 7.55 -1.50
C ALA A 98 -22.35 7.12 -2.50
N TYR A 99 -22.56 5.98 -3.13
CA TYR A 99 -21.82 5.53 -4.31
C TYR A 99 -22.60 5.93 -5.56
N GLY A 100 -21.98 6.54 -6.53
CA GLY A 100 -22.66 7.01 -7.73
C GLY A 100 -21.68 7.30 -8.87
N ASP A 101 -22.23 7.67 -10.02
CA ASP A 101 -21.46 7.89 -11.25
C ASP A 101 -20.44 9.05 -11.17
N SER A 102 -20.58 9.93 -10.18
CA SER A 102 -19.63 11.02 -9.93
C SER A 102 -18.44 10.61 -9.06
N GLN A 103 -18.36 9.35 -8.63
CA GLN A 103 -17.25 8.83 -7.84
C GLN A 103 -15.96 8.84 -8.65
N ALA A 104 -14.91 9.44 -8.08
CA ALA A 104 -13.57 9.44 -8.64
C ALA A 104 -12.59 8.86 -7.60
N ILE A 105 -12.20 7.61 -7.78
CA ILE A 105 -11.21 6.95 -6.90
C ILE A 105 -9.88 7.69 -7.02
N PRO A 106 -9.37 8.28 -5.92
CA PRO A 106 -8.12 9.05 -5.94
C PRO A 106 -6.89 8.14 -5.95
N ASP A 107 -5.76 8.67 -6.39
CA ASP A 107 -4.48 8.07 -6.09
C ASP A 107 -4.13 8.31 -4.61
N CYS A 108 -3.54 7.31 -3.95
CA CYS A 108 -3.18 7.34 -2.53
C CYS A 108 -1.74 6.90 -2.33
N GLY A 109 -1.10 7.39 -1.26
CA GLY A 109 0.09 6.76 -0.71
C GLY A 109 -0.30 5.75 0.36
N VAL A 110 0.35 4.60 0.38
CA VAL A 110 0.12 3.54 1.37
C VAL A 110 1.43 3.17 2.05
N GLY A 111 1.42 3.06 3.36
CA GLY A 111 2.56 2.60 4.14
C GLY A 111 2.14 1.58 5.19
N PHE A 112 2.99 0.58 5.44
CA PHE A 112 2.79 -0.44 6.45
C PHE A 112 4.12 -1.02 6.93
N ILE A 113 4.08 -1.87 7.95
CA ILE A 113 5.28 -2.42 8.58
C ILE A 113 5.32 -3.92 8.39
N TYR A 114 6.46 -4.44 7.92
CA TYR A 114 6.79 -5.85 8.04
C TYR A 114 7.63 -6.10 9.28
N ARG A 115 7.24 -7.11 10.04
CA ARG A 115 8.00 -7.63 11.17
C ARG A 115 8.84 -8.82 10.72
N PHE A 116 10.09 -8.81 11.09
CA PHE A 116 11.05 -9.89 10.82
C PHE A 116 11.62 -10.44 12.13
N MET A 117 12.12 -11.66 12.06
CA MET A 117 12.89 -12.28 13.13
C MET A 117 14.16 -12.91 12.54
N SER A 118 15.28 -12.67 13.19
CA SER A 118 16.57 -13.28 12.90
C SER A 118 17.25 -13.60 14.21
N ASP A 119 17.65 -14.85 14.43
CA ASP A 119 18.33 -15.32 15.65
C ASP A 119 17.64 -14.89 16.97
N GLY A 120 16.29 -14.93 17.00
CA GLY A 120 15.50 -14.52 18.16
C GLY A 120 15.35 -13.01 18.34
N VAL A 121 15.98 -12.20 17.51
CA VAL A 121 15.83 -10.73 17.52
C VAL A 121 14.74 -10.31 16.56
N THR A 122 13.80 -9.52 17.06
CA THR A 122 12.71 -8.95 16.25
C THR A 122 13.12 -7.59 15.72
N SER A 123 12.82 -7.36 14.44
CA SER A 123 13.03 -6.09 13.75
C SER A 123 11.83 -5.70 12.90
N TYR A 124 11.74 -4.43 12.54
CA TYR A 124 10.62 -3.83 11.84
C TYR A 124 11.12 -3.03 10.65
N THR A 125 10.54 -3.28 9.48
CA THR A 125 10.89 -2.58 8.24
C THR A 125 9.66 -1.87 7.70
N PRO A 126 9.66 -0.53 7.62
CA PRO A 126 8.59 0.21 6.99
C PRO A 126 8.63 0.03 5.47
N MET A 127 7.48 -0.23 4.89
CA MET A 127 7.26 -0.36 3.45
C MET A 127 6.30 0.74 3.02
N ILE A 128 6.64 1.46 1.95
CA ILE A 128 5.81 2.55 1.45
C ILE A 128 5.65 2.42 -0.06
N PHE A 129 4.41 2.42 -0.51
CA PHE A 129 4.02 2.57 -1.90
C PHE A 129 3.55 4.02 -2.10
N PRO A 130 4.35 4.86 -2.76
CA PRO A 130 4.09 6.30 -2.81
C PRO A 130 2.83 6.65 -3.61
N ARG A 131 2.47 5.83 -4.59
CA ARG A 131 1.26 6.04 -5.39
C ARG A 131 0.61 4.72 -5.73
N VAL A 132 -0.60 4.52 -5.23
CA VAL A 132 -1.47 3.39 -5.55
C VAL A 132 -2.86 3.90 -5.87
N LYS A 133 -3.62 3.11 -6.64
CA LYS A 133 -5.03 3.37 -6.89
C LYS A 133 -5.84 2.15 -6.48
N PHE A 134 -6.72 2.30 -5.51
CA PHE A 134 -7.59 1.22 -5.06
C PHE A 134 -8.63 0.85 -6.12
N SER A 135 -8.94 -0.43 -6.19
CA SER A 135 -10.10 -0.94 -6.94
C SER A 135 -11.37 -0.76 -6.11
N GLN A 136 -12.53 -0.89 -6.75
CA GLN A 136 -13.80 -0.93 -6.04
C GLN A 136 -13.78 -2.04 -4.98
N ILE A 137 -14.28 -1.72 -3.80
CA ILE A 137 -14.34 -2.63 -2.68
C ILE A 137 -15.45 -3.65 -2.91
N SER A 138 -15.13 -4.93 -2.76
CA SER A 138 -16.10 -6.01 -2.67
C SER A 138 -16.33 -6.36 -1.21
N GLU A 139 -17.57 -6.52 -0.83
CA GLU A 139 -17.95 -6.94 0.52
C GLU A 139 -18.67 -8.28 0.46
N SER A 140 -18.38 -9.13 1.43
CA SER A 140 -19.10 -10.37 1.68
C SER A 140 -19.46 -10.44 3.15
N GLY A 141 -20.61 -11.01 3.47
CA GLY A 141 -21.05 -11.20 4.84
C GLY A 141 -21.67 -12.57 5.01
N ALA A 142 -21.40 -13.23 6.13
CA ALA A 142 -22.04 -14.46 6.53
C ALA A 142 -22.89 -14.24 7.77
N THR A 143 -23.99 -14.98 7.87
CA THR A 143 -24.85 -14.98 9.06
C THR A 143 -24.11 -15.65 10.22
N GLN A 144 -24.16 -15.06 11.40
CA GLN A 144 -23.68 -15.69 12.61
C GLN A 144 -24.55 -16.90 12.95
N GLU A 145 -23.89 -18.04 13.11
CA GLU A 145 -24.47 -19.27 13.64
C GLU A 145 -24.12 -19.45 15.13
N ASP A 146 -23.93 -20.66 15.59
CA ASP A 146 -23.56 -20.96 16.98
C ASP A 146 -22.18 -20.45 17.39
N ALA A 147 -21.28 -20.22 16.42
CA ALA A 147 -19.97 -19.63 16.60
C ALA A 147 -19.80 -18.39 15.74
N ILE A 148 -18.94 -17.44 16.19
CA ILE A 148 -18.60 -16.27 15.40
C ILE A 148 -17.57 -16.67 14.35
N ASP A 149 -17.92 -16.50 13.07
CA ASP A 149 -17.00 -16.58 11.95
C ASP A 149 -16.47 -15.18 11.63
N TRP A 150 -15.19 -14.95 11.96
CA TRP A 150 -14.55 -13.64 11.78
C TRP A 150 -14.27 -13.38 10.30
N GLN A 151 -14.92 -12.34 9.77
CA GLN A 151 -14.74 -11.93 8.38
C GLN A 151 -13.66 -10.85 8.30
N THR A 152 -12.87 -10.91 7.24
CA THR A 152 -11.85 -9.89 6.89
C THR A 152 -12.22 -9.22 5.58
N GLN A 153 -11.68 -8.04 5.34
CA GLN A 153 -11.90 -7.30 4.11
C GLN A 153 -10.63 -7.26 3.28
N GLU A 154 -10.75 -7.64 2.01
CA GLU A 154 -9.67 -7.58 1.04
C GLU A 154 -9.74 -6.28 0.25
N LEU A 155 -8.59 -5.65 0.09
CA LEU A 155 -8.40 -4.42 -0.67
C LEU A 155 -7.33 -4.67 -1.72
N THR A 156 -7.67 -4.41 -2.97
CA THR A 156 -6.73 -4.49 -4.09
C THR A 156 -6.44 -3.10 -4.61
N ALA A 157 -5.16 -2.81 -4.85
CA ALA A 157 -4.75 -1.54 -5.43
C ALA A 157 -3.69 -1.75 -6.51
N GLU A 158 -3.79 -0.99 -7.60
CA GLU A 158 -2.78 -0.88 -8.63
C GLU A 158 -1.61 -0.02 -8.12
N ILE A 159 -0.39 -0.56 -8.21
CA ILE A 159 0.83 0.19 -7.89
C ILE A 159 1.23 1.04 -9.10
N LYS A 160 1.47 2.32 -8.87
CA LYS A 160 1.90 3.27 -9.90
C LYS A 160 3.23 3.91 -9.52
N ARG A 161 3.92 4.42 -10.54
CA ARG A 161 5.08 5.29 -10.31
C ARG A 161 4.60 6.63 -9.75
N ALA A 162 5.29 7.15 -8.74
CA ALA A 162 5.12 8.53 -8.32
C ALA A 162 5.62 9.50 -9.40
N GLU A 163 5.17 10.74 -9.34
CA GLU A 163 5.62 11.82 -10.22
C GLU A 163 6.84 12.55 -9.64
N ASP A 164 7.62 11.86 -8.81
CA ASP A 164 8.91 12.33 -8.34
C ASP A 164 9.99 12.24 -9.44
N THR A 165 11.15 12.86 -9.20
CA THR A 165 12.25 12.88 -10.16
C THR A 165 12.71 11.48 -10.56
N ASN A 166 12.64 10.51 -9.63
CA ASN A 166 13.10 9.14 -9.84
C ASN A 166 11.99 8.20 -10.31
N ARG A 167 10.75 8.68 -10.39
CA ARG A 167 9.56 7.86 -10.71
C ARG A 167 9.44 6.63 -9.82
N THR A 168 9.65 6.83 -8.53
CA THR A 168 9.71 5.78 -7.53
C THR A 168 8.35 5.10 -7.37
N TRP A 169 8.33 3.77 -7.32
CA TRP A 169 7.11 2.99 -7.12
C TRP A 169 7.04 2.32 -5.74
N LYS A 170 8.19 2.18 -5.06
CA LYS A 170 8.27 1.60 -3.71
C LYS A 170 9.44 2.16 -2.94
N TYR A 171 9.25 2.41 -1.66
CA TYR A 171 10.30 2.66 -0.69
C TYR A 171 10.34 1.54 0.34
N VAL A 172 11.53 1.14 0.70
CA VAL A 172 11.81 0.22 1.82
C VAL A 172 12.67 1.00 2.79
N GLY A 173 12.16 1.23 3.99
CA GLY A 173 12.93 1.92 5.00
C GLY A 173 13.98 1.03 5.66
N GLU A 174 14.84 1.64 6.44
CA GLU A 174 15.83 0.92 7.23
C GLU A 174 15.16 0.03 8.30
N GLU A 175 15.83 -1.05 8.63
CA GLU A 175 15.40 -1.95 9.68
C GLU A 175 15.60 -1.30 11.05
N VAL A 176 14.54 -1.24 11.83
CA VAL A 176 14.54 -0.63 13.17
C VAL A 176 14.12 -1.63 14.25
N SER A 177 14.53 -1.39 15.48
CA SER A 177 14.29 -2.31 16.60
C SER A 177 12.90 -2.22 17.21
N THR A 178 12.12 -1.17 16.90
CA THR A 178 10.78 -0.95 17.46
C THR A 178 9.75 -0.65 16.38
N GLU A 179 8.53 -1.13 16.59
CA GLU A 179 7.41 -0.86 15.69
C GLU A 179 7.08 0.64 15.64
N ALA A 180 7.19 1.34 16.79
CA ALA A 180 6.94 2.78 16.86
C ALA A 180 7.93 3.60 16.01
N ALA A 181 9.19 3.18 15.91
CA ALA A 181 10.17 3.85 15.05
C ALA A 181 9.82 3.65 13.56
N ALA A 182 9.44 2.44 13.16
CA ALA A 182 8.97 2.16 11.80
C ALA A 182 7.68 2.94 11.46
N GLU A 183 6.75 3.02 12.39
CA GLU A 183 5.52 3.79 12.27
C GLU A 183 5.79 5.29 12.06
N ALA A 184 6.75 5.85 12.82
CA ALA A 184 7.14 7.25 12.69
C ALA A 184 7.67 7.59 11.29
N VAL A 185 8.43 6.70 10.67
CA VAL A 185 8.90 6.86 9.27
C VAL A 185 7.72 6.95 8.31
N ILE A 186 6.75 6.04 8.43
CA ILE A 186 5.55 6.03 7.57
C ILE A 186 4.73 7.31 7.76
N LYS A 187 4.49 7.70 9.01
CA LYS A 187 3.73 8.92 9.33
C LYS A 187 4.41 10.17 8.77
N THR A 188 5.72 10.28 8.95
CA THR A 188 6.50 11.40 8.42
C THR A 188 6.41 11.46 6.90
N PHE A 189 6.58 10.33 6.22
CA PHE A 189 6.51 10.26 4.77
C PHE A 189 5.11 10.64 4.24
N LEU A 190 4.05 10.13 4.85
CA LEU A 190 2.67 10.39 4.45
C LEU A 190 2.09 11.70 5.02
N GLY A 191 2.91 12.55 5.64
CA GLY A 191 2.47 13.82 6.20
C GLY A 191 1.44 13.70 7.33
N ILE A 192 1.45 12.57 8.06
CA ILE A 192 0.51 12.31 9.14
C ILE A 192 1.07 12.93 10.43
N THR A 193 0.51 14.03 10.85
CA THR A 193 0.81 14.60 12.17
C THR A 193 0.12 13.78 13.26
N SER A 194 0.89 13.36 14.28
CA SER A 194 0.30 12.78 15.48
C SER A 194 -0.61 13.84 16.13
N ALA A 195 -1.89 13.50 16.28
CA ALA A 195 -2.81 14.29 17.09
C ALA A 195 -2.50 14.09 18.57
#